data_4eeebd9b4b2b4fb12a21fb0230fd82d4
#
_entry.id   4eeebd9b4b2b4fb12a21fb0230fd82d4
#
_cell.length_a   1.000
_cell.length_b   1.000
_cell.length_c   1.000
_cell.angle_alpha   90.00
_cell.angle_beta   90.00
_cell.angle_gamma   90.00
#
_symmetry.space_group_name_H-M   'P 1'
#
loop_
_entity.id
_entity.type
_entity.pdbx_description
1 polymer ?
#
loop_
_entity_poly.entity_id
_entity_poly.type
_entity_poly.pdbx_seq_one_letter_code
_entity_poly.pdbx_strand_id
1 'polypeptide(L)'
;MEDKISIILPIFNVGDHLRGGIDSLINQTIGNENLEIIMVNDCSTDGSDKIIDEYAEKYECCTAIHHEENSGAAFTPRNTGIEACTGDYIMFLDPDDRYTPDCCEVLYNAVTENNAQMAFARFRRIFEYGGHVQKSYSPYEDDLEHAYPDETFETANFLNVSDFLWDNFIERFLYGKELEVTYKRDGPIDTIVIDNIEQEPDLLKMAPSVWSKIYKRELIMDNNIRFQPFISGDDLAFTLEAFLNAKGIVYLNNFMCYDYYIRDLPDDKSITNTVNVKLLDDLMESYIYCRKQTEGFSKEIQ
;
A
#
# COMPACT_ATOMS: atom_id res chain seq x y z
N MET A 1 -17.99 -9.71 13.59
CA MET A 1 -17.99 -8.31 13.09
C MET A 1 -19.14 -8.21 12.10
N GLU A 2 -19.87 -7.10 12.01
CA GLU A 2 -20.93 -6.94 10.99
C GLU A 2 -20.29 -6.53 9.63
N ASP A 3 -19.22 -5.74 9.67
CA ASP A 3 -18.51 -5.25 8.52
C ASP A 3 -17.50 -6.25 7.97
N LYS A 4 -17.25 -6.21 6.66
CA LYS A 4 -16.23 -6.99 5.95
C LYS A 4 -15.15 -6.10 5.36
N ILE A 5 -13.92 -6.62 5.26
CA ILE A 5 -12.79 -5.98 4.59
C ILE A 5 -12.49 -6.74 3.30
N SER A 6 -12.64 -6.06 2.15
CA SER A 6 -12.19 -6.57 0.85
C SER A 6 -10.72 -6.23 0.65
N ILE A 7 -9.89 -7.24 0.39
CA ILE A 7 -8.45 -7.08 0.11
C ILE A 7 -8.21 -7.48 -1.33
N ILE A 8 -7.69 -6.56 -2.13
CA ILE A 8 -7.51 -6.70 -3.57
C ILE A 8 -6.04 -6.98 -3.88
N LEU A 9 -5.77 -8.07 -4.59
CA LEU A 9 -4.44 -8.48 -5.05
C LEU A 9 -4.37 -8.46 -6.57
N PRO A 10 -3.62 -7.52 -7.19
CA PRO A 10 -3.33 -7.55 -8.62
C PRO A 10 -2.22 -8.55 -8.90
N ILE A 11 -2.45 -9.59 -9.70
CA ILE A 11 -1.52 -10.72 -9.85
C ILE A 11 -1.08 -10.84 -11.31
N PHE A 12 0.25 -10.76 -11.54
CA PHE A 12 0.86 -11.06 -12.82
C PHE A 12 2.26 -11.65 -12.65
N ASN A 13 2.43 -12.93 -12.94
CA ASN A 13 3.70 -13.65 -12.92
C ASN A 13 4.50 -13.51 -11.60
N VAL A 14 3.84 -13.78 -10.48
CA VAL A 14 4.41 -13.65 -9.13
C VAL A 14 5.11 -14.96 -8.66
N GLY A 15 4.72 -16.09 -9.26
CA GLY A 15 5.28 -17.40 -8.92
C GLY A 15 5.03 -17.82 -7.47
N ASP A 16 6.03 -18.45 -6.87
CA ASP A 16 5.92 -19.03 -5.52
C ASP A 16 5.77 -17.97 -4.41
N HIS A 17 6.16 -16.71 -4.65
CA HIS A 17 6.02 -15.62 -3.66
C HIS A 17 4.55 -15.32 -3.33
N LEU A 18 3.66 -15.56 -4.29
CA LEU A 18 2.22 -15.34 -4.15
C LEU A 18 1.62 -16.08 -2.95
N ARG A 19 2.09 -17.31 -2.65
CA ARG A 19 1.61 -18.08 -1.50
C ARG A 19 1.84 -17.35 -0.18
N GLY A 20 3.02 -16.72 -0.02
CA GLY A 20 3.35 -15.97 1.19
C GLY A 20 2.45 -14.75 1.39
N GLY A 21 2.09 -14.05 0.32
CA GLY A 21 1.14 -12.94 0.32
C GLY A 21 -0.25 -13.41 0.78
N ILE A 22 -0.83 -14.41 0.10
CA ILE A 22 -2.16 -14.93 0.42
C ILE A 22 -2.20 -15.53 1.84
N ASP A 23 -1.19 -16.30 2.24
CA ASP A 23 -1.13 -16.87 3.59
C ASP A 23 -1.11 -15.80 4.68
N SER A 24 -0.48 -14.63 4.42
CA SER A 24 -0.48 -13.51 5.36
C SER A 24 -1.88 -12.94 5.59
N LEU A 25 -2.77 -13.05 4.60
CA LEU A 25 -4.17 -12.63 4.69
C LEU A 25 -5.04 -13.69 5.40
N ILE A 26 -4.86 -14.96 5.07
CA ILE A 26 -5.63 -16.06 5.68
C ILE A 26 -5.38 -16.14 7.21
N ASN A 27 -4.18 -15.75 7.64
CA ASN A 27 -3.77 -15.82 9.04
C ASN A 27 -3.90 -14.50 9.80
N GLN A 28 -4.69 -13.54 9.32
CA GLN A 28 -4.93 -12.29 10.03
C GLN A 28 -5.68 -12.52 11.34
N THR A 29 -5.32 -11.76 12.40
CA THR A 29 -5.92 -11.88 13.74
C THR A 29 -7.41 -11.54 13.77
N ILE A 30 -7.87 -10.71 12.83
CA ILE A 30 -9.29 -10.36 12.69
C ILE A 30 -10.18 -11.56 12.30
N GLY A 31 -9.58 -12.64 11.81
CA GLY A 31 -10.27 -13.84 11.31
C GLY A 31 -10.66 -13.74 9.84
N ASN A 32 -10.42 -14.82 9.08
CA ASN A 32 -10.66 -14.84 7.64
C ASN A 32 -12.15 -14.80 7.27
N GLU A 33 -13.04 -15.11 8.18
CA GLU A 33 -14.49 -14.96 8.03
C GLU A 33 -14.94 -13.48 7.91
N ASN A 34 -14.10 -12.55 8.37
CA ASN A 34 -14.32 -11.11 8.26
C ASN A 34 -13.65 -10.49 7.03
N LEU A 35 -12.99 -11.31 6.21
CA LEU A 35 -12.26 -10.88 5.03
C LEU A 35 -12.94 -11.35 3.74
N GLU A 36 -12.75 -10.59 2.68
CA GLU A 36 -13.02 -10.94 1.29
C GLU A 36 -11.73 -10.72 0.51
N ILE A 37 -11.07 -11.79 0.09
CA ILE A 37 -9.77 -11.74 -0.60
C ILE A 37 -10.01 -11.92 -2.09
N ILE A 38 -9.82 -10.84 -2.85
CA ILE A 38 -10.09 -10.77 -4.29
C ILE A 38 -8.76 -10.82 -5.04
N MET A 39 -8.48 -11.97 -5.61
CA MET A 39 -7.25 -12.26 -6.36
C MET A 39 -7.51 -12.09 -7.86
N VAL A 40 -6.98 -11.02 -8.46
CA VAL A 40 -7.21 -10.71 -9.88
C VAL A 40 -5.96 -11.04 -10.69
N ASN A 41 -6.03 -12.15 -11.42
CA ASN A 41 -4.97 -12.62 -12.31
C ASN A 41 -5.03 -11.91 -13.66
N ASP A 42 -4.00 -11.15 -13.98
CA ASP A 42 -3.85 -10.41 -15.24
C ASP A 42 -3.17 -11.24 -16.33
N CYS A 43 -3.71 -12.45 -16.57
CA CYS A 43 -3.22 -13.40 -17.59
C CYS A 43 -1.78 -13.89 -17.31
N SER A 44 -1.50 -14.39 -16.10
CA SER A 44 -0.21 -14.98 -15.74
C SER A 44 0.09 -16.26 -16.52
N THR A 45 1.38 -16.52 -16.76
CA THR A 45 1.89 -17.70 -17.52
C THR A 45 2.86 -18.57 -16.73
N ASP A 46 3.12 -18.24 -15.47
CA ASP A 46 4.09 -18.87 -14.58
C ASP A 46 3.48 -19.87 -13.59
N GLY A 47 2.15 -20.05 -13.63
CA GLY A 47 1.40 -20.92 -12.72
C GLY A 47 0.73 -20.17 -11.56
N SER A 48 0.85 -18.84 -11.47
CA SER A 48 0.14 -18.02 -10.48
C SER A 48 -1.38 -18.20 -10.57
N ASP A 49 -1.91 -18.40 -11.78
CA ASP A 49 -3.33 -18.71 -12.04
C ASP A 49 -3.81 -19.94 -11.24
N LYS A 50 -3.04 -21.02 -11.24
CA LYS A 50 -3.36 -22.25 -10.50
C LYS A 50 -3.28 -22.08 -9.00
N ILE A 51 -2.36 -21.23 -8.54
CA ILE A 51 -2.21 -20.95 -7.10
C ILE A 51 -3.47 -20.28 -6.60
N ILE A 52 -3.97 -19.26 -7.28
CA ILE A 52 -5.19 -18.55 -6.82
C ILE A 52 -6.44 -19.43 -6.90
N ASP A 53 -6.55 -20.31 -7.90
CA ASP A 53 -7.63 -21.29 -7.99
C ASP A 53 -7.62 -22.23 -6.78
N GLU A 54 -6.44 -22.74 -6.40
CA GLU A 54 -6.25 -23.61 -5.22
C GLU A 54 -6.76 -22.91 -3.94
N TYR A 55 -6.43 -21.62 -3.76
CA TYR A 55 -6.89 -20.87 -2.59
C TYR A 55 -8.38 -20.57 -2.64
N ALA A 56 -8.93 -20.24 -3.81
CA ALA A 56 -10.37 -20.00 -3.98
C ALA A 56 -11.20 -21.28 -3.75
N GLU A 57 -10.70 -22.46 -4.12
CA GLU A 57 -11.35 -23.73 -3.82
C GLU A 57 -11.27 -24.09 -2.32
N LYS A 58 -10.22 -23.68 -1.63
CA LYS A 58 -9.95 -24.07 -0.25
C LYS A 58 -10.58 -23.14 0.78
N TYR A 59 -10.68 -21.85 0.51
CA TYR A 59 -11.12 -20.84 1.46
C TYR A 59 -12.29 -20.03 0.91
N GLU A 60 -13.42 -20.04 1.62
CA GLU A 60 -14.64 -19.33 1.26
C GLU A 60 -14.46 -17.80 1.15
N CYS A 61 -13.47 -17.24 1.86
CA CYS A 61 -13.14 -15.81 1.80
C CYS A 61 -12.34 -15.42 0.54
N CYS A 62 -11.88 -16.39 -0.27
CA CYS A 62 -11.05 -16.15 -1.45
C CYS A 62 -11.87 -16.25 -2.74
N THR A 63 -11.67 -15.27 -3.62
CA THR A 63 -12.25 -15.24 -4.98
C THR A 63 -11.14 -15.05 -5.99
N ALA A 64 -11.08 -15.91 -7.01
CA ALA A 64 -10.18 -15.77 -8.15
C ALA A 64 -10.93 -15.16 -9.33
N ILE A 65 -10.35 -14.13 -9.94
CA ILE A 65 -10.82 -13.49 -11.18
C ILE A 65 -9.68 -13.57 -12.20
N HIS A 66 -9.98 -13.99 -13.42
CA HIS A 66 -8.98 -14.12 -14.48
C HIS A 66 -9.30 -13.20 -15.64
N HIS A 67 -8.35 -12.37 -16.04
CA HIS A 67 -8.44 -11.64 -17.31
C HIS A 67 -8.04 -12.55 -18.47
N GLU A 68 -8.67 -12.36 -19.62
CA GLU A 68 -8.38 -13.10 -20.85
C GLU A 68 -7.08 -12.63 -21.52
N GLU A 69 -6.71 -11.34 -21.31
CA GLU A 69 -5.52 -10.70 -21.85
C GLU A 69 -4.80 -9.90 -20.75
N ASN A 70 -3.48 -9.85 -20.84
CA ASN A 70 -2.68 -9.03 -19.94
C ASN A 70 -2.89 -7.54 -20.24
N SER A 71 -3.23 -6.77 -19.22
CA SER A 71 -3.47 -5.33 -19.34
C SER A 71 -2.20 -4.48 -19.35
N GLY A 72 -1.07 -5.06 -18.95
CA GLY A 72 0.25 -4.44 -18.97
C GLY A 72 0.60 -3.60 -17.74
N ALA A 73 -0.31 -3.45 -16.77
CA ALA A 73 -0.04 -2.73 -15.52
C ALA A 73 -1.06 -3.05 -14.42
N ALA A 74 -0.72 -2.75 -13.17
CA ALA A 74 -1.50 -3.10 -11.99
C ALA A 74 -2.83 -2.33 -11.87
N PHE A 75 -3.00 -1.19 -12.54
CA PHE A 75 -4.21 -0.37 -12.43
C PHE A 75 -5.48 -1.10 -12.90
N THR A 76 -5.40 -1.91 -13.95
CA THR A 76 -6.56 -2.65 -14.46
C THR A 76 -7.03 -3.74 -13.48
N PRO A 77 -6.19 -4.69 -13.05
CA PRO A 77 -6.61 -5.70 -12.08
C PRO A 77 -7.04 -5.09 -10.73
N ARG A 78 -6.44 -3.99 -10.28
CA ARG A 78 -6.88 -3.28 -9.09
C ARG A 78 -8.29 -2.70 -9.27
N ASN A 79 -8.59 -2.08 -10.40
CA ASN A 79 -9.93 -1.56 -10.69
C ASN A 79 -10.96 -2.69 -10.82
N THR A 80 -10.61 -3.81 -11.45
CA THR A 80 -11.46 -5.02 -11.48
C THR A 80 -11.79 -5.50 -10.06
N GLY A 81 -10.80 -5.50 -9.16
CA GLY A 81 -11.02 -5.85 -7.76
C GLY A 81 -11.95 -4.85 -7.03
N ILE A 82 -11.81 -3.54 -7.28
CA ILE A 82 -12.71 -2.51 -6.72
C ILE A 82 -14.16 -2.73 -7.19
N GLU A 83 -14.37 -3.11 -8.45
CA GLU A 83 -15.70 -3.38 -8.98
C GLU A 83 -16.31 -4.66 -8.40
N ALA A 84 -15.50 -5.65 -8.09
CA ALA A 84 -15.92 -6.92 -7.52
C ALA A 84 -16.12 -6.89 -6.00
N CYS A 85 -15.53 -5.93 -5.28
CA CYS A 85 -15.56 -5.89 -3.82
C CYS A 85 -16.96 -5.62 -3.27
N THR A 86 -17.32 -6.36 -2.21
CA THR A 86 -18.60 -6.24 -1.50
C THR A 86 -18.45 -5.79 -0.05
N GLY A 87 -17.25 -5.84 0.51
CA GLY A 87 -16.97 -5.44 1.88
C GLY A 87 -17.17 -3.94 2.12
N ASP A 88 -17.30 -3.56 3.38
CA ASP A 88 -17.51 -2.16 3.80
C ASP A 88 -16.21 -1.35 3.75
N TYR A 89 -15.09 -2.05 3.76
CA TYR A 89 -13.75 -1.48 3.67
C TYR A 89 -12.95 -2.14 2.56
N ILE A 90 -12.00 -1.39 1.99
CA ILE A 90 -11.09 -1.84 0.93
C ILE A 90 -9.65 -1.68 1.39
N MET A 91 -8.84 -2.69 1.12
CA MET A 91 -7.39 -2.69 1.28
C MET A 91 -6.74 -3.28 0.02
N PHE A 92 -5.44 -3.04 -0.16
CA PHE A 92 -4.67 -3.56 -1.29
C PHE A 92 -3.41 -4.25 -0.77
N LEU A 93 -3.06 -5.39 -1.37
CA LEU A 93 -1.81 -6.08 -1.12
C LEU A 93 -1.11 -6.35 -2.45
N ASP A 94 0.13 -5.91 -2.59
CA ASP A 94 0.98 -6.38 -3.69
C ASP A 94 1.34 -7.86 -3.44
N PRO A 95 1.16 -8.74 -4.42
CA PRO A 95 1.04 -10.18 -4.18
C PRO A 95 2.36 -10.87 -3.78
N ASP A 96 3.48 -10.17 -3.89
CA ASP A 96 4.81 -10.63 -3.47
C ASP A 96 5.24 -10.10 -2.09
N ASP A 97 4.40 -9.27 -1.47
CA ASP A 97 4.56 -8.71 -0.14
C ASP A 97 3.68 -9.41 0.92
N ARG A 98 3.68 -8.92 2.16
CA ARG A 98 2.88 -9.50 3.26
C ARG A 98 2.34 -8.44 4.19
N TYR A 99 1.15 -8.70 4.73
CA TYR A 99 0.66 -7.99 5.91
C TYR A 99 1.26 -8.57 7.19
N THR A 100 1.48 -7.72 8.21
CA THR A 100 1.72 -8.21 9.57
C THR A 100 0.45 -8.89 10.11
N PRO A 101 0.56 -9.83 11.06
CA PRO A 101 -0.60 -10.64 11.50
C PRO A 101 -1.80 -9.84 11.99
N ASP A 102 -1.61 -8.66 12.52
CA ASP A 102 -2.62 -7.79 13.12
C ASP A 102 -2.98 -6.56 12.26
N CYS A 103 -2.47 -6.49 11.03
CA CYS A 103 -2.64 -5.35 10.12
C CYS A 103 -4.12 -4.99 9.93
N CYS A 104 -4.94 -5.96 9.51
CA CYS A 104 -6.35 -5.70 9.21
C CYS A 104 -7.13 -5.30 10.46
N GLU A 105 -6.89 -5.95 11.60
CA GLU A 105 -7.58 -5.66 12.85
C GLU A 105 -7.25 -4.27 13.36
N VAL A 106 -5.98 -3.90 13.39
CA VAL A 106 -5.52 -2.61 13.90
C VAL A 106 -6.00 -1.45 13.02
N LEU A 107 -5.88 -1.58 11.70
CA LEU A 107 -6.37 -0.55 10.77
C LEU A 107 -7.90 -0.43 10.79
N TYR A 108 -8.62 -1.54 10.89
CA TYR A 108 -10.08 -1.54 11.04
C TYR A 108 -10.53 -0.84 12.33
N ASN A 109 -9.91 -1.17 13.46
CA ASN A 109 -10.20 -0.51 14.73
C ASN A 109 -9.91 0.99 14.66
N ALA A 110 -8.81 1.38 14.01
CA ALA A 110 -8.46 2.79 13.84
C ALA A 110 -9.54 3.59 13.11
N VAL A 111 -10.10 3.07 12.02
CA VAL A 111 -11.17 3.77 11.27
C VAL A 111 -12.49 3.77 12.02
N THR A 112 -12.86 2.67 12.67
CA THR A 112 -14.16 2.53 13.33
C THR A 112 -14.23 3.31 14.64
N GLU A 113 -13.22 3.23 15.50
CA GLU A 113 -13.17 3.93 16.77
C GLU A 113 -13.10 5.45 16.62
N ASN A 114 -12.53 5.94 15.51
CA ASN A 114 -12.43 7.38 15.22
C ASN A 114 -13.48 7.89 14.23
N ASN A 115 -14.42 7.04 13.81
CA ASN A 115 -15.41 7.38 12.78
C ASN A 115 -14.78 8.00 11.53
N ALA A 116 -13.64 7.46 11.11
CA ALA A 116 -12.86 7.93 9.97
C ALA A 116 -13.23 7.20 8.69
N GLN A 117 -12.88 7.76 7.53
CA GLN A 117 -13.08 7.13 6.23
C GLN A 117 -11.81 6.45 5.70
N MET A 118 -10.65 6.77 6.26
CA MET A 118 -9.43 6.03 5.97
C MET A 118 -8.48 6.03 7.16
N ALA A 119 -7.66 4.99 7.23
CA ALA A 119 -6.49 4.95 8.10
C ALA A 119 -5.28 4.42 7.33
N PHE A 120 -4.11 4.79 7.81
CA PHE A 120 -2.86 4.28 7.26
C PHE A 120 -1.80 4.15 8.34
N ALA A 121 -0.80 3.31 8.05
CA ALA A 121 0.27 2.99 8.96
C ALA A 121 1.62 2.92 8.22
N ARG A 122 2.64 2.56 8.94
CA ARG A 122 3.99 2.39 8.41
C ARG A 122 4.20 1.01 7.83
N PHE A 123 5.29 0.87 7.12
CA PHE A 123 5.78 -0.40 6.58
C PHE A 123 7.25 -0.60 6.95
N ARG A 124 7.72 -1.82 6.86
CA ARG A 124 9.13 -2.16 6.97
C ARG A 124 9.62 -2.83 5.69
N ARG A 125 10.90 -2.67 5.40
CA ARG A 125 11.54 -3.32 4.26
C ARG A 125 12.18 -4.63 4.72
N ILE A 126 11.89 -5.69 3.99
CA ILE A 126 12.47 -7.01 4.20
C ILE A 126 13.42 -7.29 3.05
N PHE A 127 14.71 -7.34 3.34
CA PHE A 127 15.72 -7.66 2.33
C PHE A 127 15.92 -9.17 2.26
N GLU A 128 15.66 -9.75 1.08
CA GLU A 128 15.79 -11.17 0.81
C GLU A 128 16.83 -11.39 -0.30
N TYR A 129 18.00 -11.94 0.09
CA TYR A 129 19.10 -12.23 -0.80
C TYR A 129 19.40 -13.73 -0.83
N GLY A 130 19.49 -14.31 -2.05
CA GLY A 130 19.81 -15.73 -2.22
C GLY A 130 18.78 -16.67 -1.58
N GLY A 131 17.51 -16.25 -1.50
CA GLY A 131 16.43 -17.02 -0.88
C GLY A 131 16.44 -17.04 0.65
N HIS A 132 17.26 -16.19 1.28
CA HIS A 132 17.31 -16.03 2.74
C HIS A 132 17.01 -14.62 3.16
N VAL A 133 16.10 -14.44 4.15
CA VAL A 133 15.86 -13.15 4.80
C VAL A 133 17.12 -12.75 5.56
N GLN A 134 17.80 -11.72 5.10
CA GLN A 134 19.04 -11.25 5.72
C GLN A 134 18.81 -10.13 6.74
N LYS A 135 17.80 -9.27 6.54
CA LYS A 135 17.46 -8.19 7.47
C LYS A 135 15.99 -7.78 7.32
N SER A 136 15.35 -7.52 8.46
CA SER A 136 14.18 -6.63 8.52
C SER A 136 14.68 -5.25 8.92
N TYR A 137 14.37 -4.22 8.15
CA TYR A 137 14.70 -2.85 8.45
C TYR A 137 13.42 -2.05 8.66
N SER A 138 13.32 -1.46 9.85
CA SER A 138 12.38 -0.38 10.10
C SER A 138 13.16 0.93 9.97
N PRO A 139 12.75 1.88 9.14
CA PRO A 139 13.41 3.19 9.07
C PRO A 139 13.35 3.98 10.39
N TYR A 140 12.82 3.38 11.44
CA TYR A 140 12.55 3.99 12.75
C TYR A 140 13.21 3.27 13.92
N GLU A 141 14.04 2.27 13.68
CA GLU A 141 14.91 1.72 14.71
C GLU A 141 16.18 2.59 14.76
N ASP A 142 16.58 3.01 15.97
CA ASP A 142 17.71 3.92 16.25
C ASP A 142 19.10 3.41 15.79
N ASP A 143 19.17 2.32 15.04
CA ASP A 143 20.40 1.68 14.58
C ASP A 143 20.69 1.94 13.10
N LEU A 144 20.73 3.21 12.70
CA LEU A 144 21.15 3.62 11.35
C LEU A 144 22.61 3.24 11.02
N GLU A 145 23.47 3.09 12.03
CA GLU A 145 24.88 2.75 11.85
C GLU A 145 25.12 1.33 11.30
N HIS A 146 24.12 0.43 11.35
CA HIS A 146 24.27 -0.98 10.95
C HIS A 146 23.42 -1.40 9.76
N ALA A 147 22.71 -0.47 9.14
CA ALA A 147 21.71 -0.78 8.11
C ALA A 147 22.32 -1.13 6.74
N TYR A 148 23.54 -0.69 6.46
CA TYR A 148 24.21 -0.96 5.18
C TYR A 148 25.60 -1.51 5.43
N PRO A 149 25.95 -2.72 4.93
CA PRO A 149 27.35 -3.11 4.84
C PRO A 149 28.06 -2.16 3.86
N ASP A 150 29.24 -1.67 4.22
CA ASP A 150 30.04 -0.65 3.49
C ASP A 150 30.22 -0.91 1.98
N GLU A 151 30.01 -2.13 1.51
CA GLU A 151 30.27 -2.55 0.13
C GLU A 151 29.06 -2.41 -0.84
N THR A 152 27.84 -2.14 -0.33
CA THR A 152 26.62 -2.06 -1.16
C THR A 152 26.13 -0.62 -1.40
N PHE A 153 26.78 0.35 -0.79
CA PHE A 153 26.36 1.76 -0.85
C PHE A 153 26.46 2.38 -2.26
N GLU A 154 27.40 1.93 -3.08
CA GLU A 154 27.59 2.49 -4.44
C GLU A 154 26.53 2.05 -5.46
N THR A 155 25.94 0.86 -5.29
CA THR A 155 24.90 0.35 -6.21
C THR A 155 23.48 0.66 -5.76
N ALA A 156 23.25 0.81 -4.47
CA ALA A 156 21.95 1.19 -3.90
C ALA A 156 21.59 2.67 -4.14
N ASN A 157 22.59 3.52 -4.40
CA ASN A 157 22.41 4.97 -4.50
C ASN A 157 21.62 5.47 -5.71
N PHE A 158 21.39 4.64 -6.72
CA PHE A 158 20.65 5.08 -7.92
C PHE A 158 19.16 4.69 -7.92
N LEU A 159 18.73 3.85 -7.00
CA LEU A 159 17.41 3.23 -7.09
C LEU A 159 16.32 3.88 -6.24
N ASN A 160 16.66 4.81 -5.33
CA ASN A 160 15.65 5.30 -4.41
C ASN A 160 15.77 6.77 -4.03
N VAL A 161 15.62 7.66 -5.01
CA VAL A 161 15.35 9.09 -4.72
C VAL A 161 14.04 9.21 -3.89
N SER A 162 13.06 8.35 -4.15
CA SER A 162 11.83 8.29 -3.37
C SER A 162 12.11 7.84 -1.93
N ASP A 163 12.89 6.79 -1.72
CA ASP A 163 13.20 6.26 -0.39
C ASP A 163 14.06 7.22 0.43
N PHE A 164 15.06 7.85 -0.20
CA PHE A 164 15.88 8.86 0.46
C PHE A 164 15.06 10.11 0.82
N LEU A 165 14.16 10.54 -0.04
CA LEU A 165 13.25 11.65 0.25
C LEU A 165 12.25 11.26 1.35
N TRP A 166 11.80 9.99 1.38
CA TRP A 166 10.91 9.45 2.40
C TRP A 166 11.55 9.42 3.78
N ASP A 167 12.69 8.77 3.92
CA ASP A 167 13.36 8.57 5.22
C ASP A 167 13.79 9.91 5.81
N ASN A 168 14.38 10.79 5.00
CA ASN A 168 14.80 12.12 5.45
C ASN A 168 13.64 13.10 5.67
N PHE A 169 12.53 12.89 4.96
CA PHE A 169 11.39 13.77 5.06
C PHE A 169 10.58 13.50 6.33
N ILE A 170 10.28 12.24 6.63
CA ILE A 170 9.53 11.85 7.83
C ILE A 170 10.31 12.24 9.10
N GLU A 171 11.61 11.96 9.17
CA GLU A 171 12.42 12.35 10.34
C GLU A 171 12.44 13.87 10.57
N ARG A 172 12.62 14.66 9.51
CA ARG A 172 12.67 16.12 9.65
C ARG A 172 11.31 16.76 9.89
N PHE A 173 10.26 16.14 9.40
CA PHE A 173 8.95 16.74 9.34
C PHE A 173 8.09 16.43 10.57
N LEU A 174 8.04 15.16 11.00
CA LEU A 174 7.24 14.75 12.16
C LEU A 174 7.92 15.08 13.50
N TYR A 175 9.25 15.10 13.55
CA TYR A 175 9.99 15.42 14.79
C TYR A 175 10.34 16.90 14.93
N GLY A 176 10.15 17.73 13.92
CA GLY A 176 10.54 19.14 13.91
C GLY A 176 9.40 20.16 14.06
N LYS A 177 8.14 19.74 14.00
CA LYS A 177 6.96 20.61 14.23
C LYS A 177 6.17 20.13 15.44
N GLU A 178 5.80 21.11 16.30
CA GLU A 178 4.66 20.92 17.19
C GLU A 178 3.40 20.87 16.30
N LEU A 179 2.95 19.65 15.99
CA LEU A 179 1.68 19.43 15.33
C LEU A 179 0.57 19.79 16.33
N GLU A 180 -0.27 20.76 16.02
CA GLU A 180 -1.55 20.96 16.71
C GLU A 180 -2.55 19.84 16.33
N VAL A 181 -2.11 18.61 16.45
CA VAL A 181 -2.89 17.41 16.17
C VAL A 181 -3.24 16.77 17.49
N THR A 182 -4.48 16.34 17.63
CA THR A 182 -4.91 15.65 18.84
C THR A 182 -4.23 14.28 18.92
N TYR A 183 -3.11 14.20 19.67
CA TYR A 183 -2.48 12.94 19.99
C TYR A 183 -3.36 12.17 20.97
N LYS A 184 -3.99 11.10 20.52
CA LYS A 184 -4.50 10.08 21.41
C LYS A 184 -3.39 9.07 21.66
N ARG A 185 -2.76 9.17 22.84
CA ARG A 185 -1.90 8.12 23.38
C ARG A 185 -2.72 7.19 24.24
N ASP A 186 -3.52 6.34 23.65
CA ASP A 186 -4.16 5.24 24.34
C ASP A 186 -3.48 3.94 23.87
N GLY A 187 -2.51 3.48 24.65
CA GLY A 187 -1.79 2.24 24.34
C GLY A 187 -0.45 2.43 23.61
N PRO A 188 0.10 1.34 23.06
CA PRO A 188 1.44 1.34 22.43
C PRO A 188 1.49 2.01 21.05
N ILE A 189 0.36 2.33 20.42
CA ILE A 189 0.30 2.93 19.08
C ILE A 189 0.01 4.42 19.17
N ASP A 190 0.95 5.24 18.65
CA ASP A 190 0.75 6.67 18.52
C ASP A 190 -0.21 6.95 17.37
N THR A 191 -1.37 7.53 17.68
CA THR A 191 -2.45 7.74 16.73
C THR A 191 -2.68 9.23 16.49
N ILE A 192 -2.63 9.65 15.23
CA ILE A 192 -2.94 10.99 14.77
C ILE A 192 -4.29 10.94 14.06
N VAL A 193 -5.24 11.78 14.49
CA VAL A 193 -6.58 11.87 13.90
C VAL A 193 -6.83 13.27 13.40
N ILE A 194 -7.23 13.40 12.13
CA ILE A 194 -7.63 14.66 11.52
C ILE A 194 -8.99 14.51 10.83
N ASP A 195 -9.76 15.60 10.74
CA ASP A 195 -11.07 15.58 10.10
C ASP A 195 -10.98 15.55 8.57
N ASN A 196 -9.97 16.20 8.03
CA ASN A 196 -9.68 16.25 6.59
C ASN A 196 -8.24 16.70 6.35
N ILE A 197 -7.77 16.52 5.12
CA ILE A 197 -6.37 16.77 4.75
C ILE A 197 -5.93 18.24 4.84
N GLU A 198 -6.86 19.20 4.82
CA GLU A 198 -6.54 20.63 4.97
C GLU A 198 -5.99 20.96 6.37
N GLN A 199 -6.26 20.12 7.38
CA GLN A 199 -5.71 20.30 8.72
C GLN A 199 -4.22 19.94 8.80
N GLU A 200 -3.77 18.96 8.00
CA GLU A 200 -2.39 18.52 7.97
C GLU A 200 -1.98 18.11 6.53
N PRO A 201 -1.76 19.09 5.63
CA PRO A 201 -1.42 18.85 4.24
C PRO A 201 -0.14 18.02 4.03
N ASP A 202 0.73 18.05 5.02
CA ASP A 202 2.00 17.33 4.96
C ASP A 202 1.85 15.80 4.99
N LEU A 203 0.67 15.30 5.41
CA LEU A 203 0.35 13.87 5.29
C LEU A 203 0.28 13.40 3.83
N LEU A 204 0.03 14.30 2.86
CA LEU A 204 0.11 13.99 1.42
C LEU A 204 1.52 13.59 0.97
N LYS A 205 2.51 14.03 1.69
CA LYS A 205 3.90 13.72 1.42
C LYS A 205 4.31 12.35 1.96
N MET A 206 3.43 11.71 2.74
CA MET A 206 3.64 10.37 3.30
C MET A 206 3.10 9.32 2.34
N ALA A 207 3.81 8.26 2.13
CA ALA A 207 3.53 7.07 1.31
C ALA A 207 2.45 7.21 0.19
N PRO A 208 2.84 7.40 -1.06
CA PRO A 208 1.91 7.35 -2.18
C PRO A 208 1.36 5.92 -2.44
N SER A 209 1.92 4.92 -1.79
CA SER A 209 1.51 3.53 -1.90
C SER A 209 0.08 3.30 -1.40
N VAL A 210 -0.64 2.39 -2.01
CA VAL A 210 -2.01 2.03 -1.63
C VAL A 210 -2.08 0.96 -0.54
N TRP A 211 -1.01 0.19 -0.36
CA TRP A 211 -1.00 -1.06 0.40
C TRP A 211 -0.89 -0.91 1.92
N SER A 212 -0.45 0.07 2.55
CA SER A 212 -0.44 0.24 4.02
C SER A 212 -1.67 1.00 4.54
N LYS A 213 -2.81 0.87 3.87
CA LYS A 213 -3.99 1.68 4.09
C LYS A 213 -5.27 0.87 4.08
N ILE A 214 -6.25 1.34 4.85
CA ILE A 214 -7.64 0.91 4.77
C ILE A 214 -8.50 2.09 4.35
N TYR A 215 -9.46 1.84 3.48
CA TYR A 215 -10.38 2.84 2.95
C TYR A 215 -11.81 2.37 3.20
N LYS A 216 -12.67 3.23 3.68
CA LYS A 216 -14.10 2.95 3.69
C LYS A 216 -14.59 2.83 2.25
N ARG A 217 -15.32 1.77 1.91
CA ARG A 217 -15.75 1.52 0.55
C ARG A 217 -16.58 2.67 -0.03
N GLU A 218 -17.42 3.31 0.78
CA GLU A 218 -18.19 4.49 0.36
C GLU A 218 -17.28 5.65 -0.08
N LEU A 219 -16.13 5.89 0.57
CA LEU A 219 -15.18 6.92 0.14
C LEU A 219 -14.73 6.69 -1.31
N ILE A 220 -14.43 5.45 -1.66
CA ILE A 220 -13.94 5.08 -3.00
C ILE A 220 -15.07 5.11 -4.03
N MET A 221 -16.23 4.56 -3.68
CA MET A 221 -17.32 4.39 -4.64
C MET A 221 -18.06 5.70 -4.91
N ASP A 222 -18.39 6.47 -3.87
CA ASP A 222 -19.20 7.69 -4.00
C ASP A 222 -18.42 8.83 -4.70
N ASN A 223 -17.09 8.83 -4.57
CA ASN A 223 -16.22 9.79 -5.26
C ASN A 223 -15.66 9.26 -6.57
N ASN A 224 -16.08 8.05 -7.01
CA ASN A 224 -15.59 7.38 -8.21
C ASN A 224 -14.06 7.33 -8.33
N ILE A 225 -13.37 7.09 -7.20
CA ILE A 225 -11.91 6.99 -7.15
C ILE A 225 -11.48 5.69 -7.82
N ARG A 226 -10.61 5.78 -8.82
CA ARG A 226 -10.11 4.64 -9.61
C ARG A 226 -8.63 4.83 -9.91
N PHE A 227 -7.94 3.71 -10.03
CA PHE A 227 -6.58 3.74 -10.54
C PHE A 227 -6.57 4.27 -11.98
N GLN A 228 -5.77 5.29 -12.21
CA GLN A 228 -5.60 5.89 -13.52
C GLN A 228 -4.68 5.03 -14.40
N PRO A 229 -4.76 5.11 -15.73
CA PRO A 229 -3.99 4.26 -16.65
C PRO A 229 -2.51 4.71 -16.75
N PHE A 230 -1.85 4.82 -15.61
CA PHE A 230 -0.42 5.08 -15.50
C PHE A 230 0.32 3.81 -15.10
N ILE A 231 1.42 3.47 -15.79
CA ILE A 231 2.30 2.36 -15.40
C ILE A 231 3.09 2.74 -14.15
N SER A 232 3.34 4.05 -13.95
CA SER A 232 3.99 4.59 -12.78
C SER A 232 3.21 5.80 -12.26
N GLY A 233 2.95 5.84 -10.95
CA GLY A 233 2.21 6.92 -10.30
C GLY A 233 0.69 6.71 -10.24
N ASP A 234 0.18 5.53 -10.61
CA ASP A 234 -1.21 5.12 -10.41
C ASP A 234 -1.57 5.10 -8.92
N ASP A 235 -0.70 4.58 -8.07
CA ASP A 235 -0.83 4.59 -6.61
C ASP A 235 -0.90 6.01 -6.06
N LEU A 236 -0.03 6.90 -6.56
CA LEU A 236 -0.01 8.31 -6.15
C LEU A 236 -1.34 8.99 -6.46
N ALA A 237 -1.86 8.82 -7.68
CA ALA A 237 -3.11 9.43 -8.09
C ALA A 237 -4.29 8.93 -7.25
N PHE A 238 -4.41 7.61 -7.07
CA PHE A 238 -5.45 6.99 -6.26
C PHE A 238 -5.41 7.45 -4.80
N THR A 239 -4.23 7.41 -4.20
CA THR A 239 -4.04 7.78 -2.80
C THR A 239 -4.32 9.26 -2.57
N LEU A 240 -3.87 10.13 -3.47
CA LEU A 240 -4.16 11.56 -3.39
C LEU A 240 -5.68 11.81 -3.43
N GLU A 241 -6.40 11.24 -4.40
CA GLU A 241 -7.85 11.40 -4.47
C GLU A 241 -8.55 10.93 -3.20
N ALA A 242 -8.10 9.80 -2.62
CA ALA A 242 -8.64 9.32 -1.36
C ALA A 242 -8.41 10.32 -0.22
N PHE A 243 -7.20 10.86 -0.08
CA PHE A 243 -6.91 11.88 0.95
C PHE A 243 -7.73 13.16 0.76
N LEU A 244 -7.87 13.64 -0.48
CA LEU A 244 -8.60 14.89 -0.77
C LEU A 244 -10.11 14.77 -0.47
N ASN A 245 -10.68 13.58 -0.56
CA ASN A 245 -12.12 13.35 -0.37
C ASN A 245 -12.47 12.77 0.99
N ALA A 246 -11.49 12.27 1.76
CA ALA A 246 -11.75 11.62 3.04
C ALA A 246 -12.26 12.61 4.11
N LYS A 247 -13.27 12.15 4.84
CA LYS A 247 -13.75 12.77 6.08
C LYS A 247 -13.31 11.88 7.24
N GLY A 248 -12.38 12.37 8.02
CA GLY A 248 -11.69 11.58 9.04
C GLY A 248 -10.57 10.72 8.45
N ILE A 249 -9.36 11.03 8.87
CA ILE A 249 -8.13 10.33 8.48
C ILE A 249 -7.37 9.97 9.75
N VAL A 250 -6.92 8.72 9.85
CA VAL A 250 -6.15 8.24 10.99
C VAL A 250 -4.77 7.79 10.52
N TYR A 251 -3.73 8.29 11.17
CA TYR A 251 -2.38 7.83 10.96
C TYR A 251 -1.84 7.14 12.21
N LEU A 252 -1.34 5.92 12.05
CA LEU A 252 -0.74 5.11 13.10
C LEU A 252 0.79 5.22 13.01
N ASN A 253 1.34 6.19 13.75
CA ASN A 253 2.71 6.66 13.58
C ASN A 253 3.80 5.62 13.87
N ASN A 254 3.59 4.67 14.76
CA ASN A 254 4.57 3.66 15.16
C ASN A 254 4.10 2.22 14.93
N PHE A 255 3.10 2.02 14.07
CA PHE A 255 2.59 0.69 13.73
C PHE A 255 3.07 0.27 12.34
N MET A 256 3.79 -0.85 12.27
CA MET A 256 4.25 -1.46 11.03
C MET A 256 3.23 -2.50 10.59
N CYS A 257 2.44 -2.19 9.58
CA CYS A 257 1.36 -3.07 9.12
C CYS A 257 1.72 -3.90 7.88
N TYR A 258 2.84 -3.58 7.23
CA TYR A 258 3.19 -4.10 5.92
C TYR A 258 4.65 -4.46 5.82
N ASP A 259 4.97 -5.63 5.29
CA ASP A 259 6.31 -6.12 4.99
C ASP A 259 6.55 -6.01 3.48
N TYR A 260 7.31 -4.99 3.08
CA TYR A 260 7.72 -4.77 1.70
C TYR A 260 8.99 -5.56 1.40
N TYR A 261 8.90 -6.55 0.50
CA TYR A 261 10.02 -7.44 0.18
C TYR A 261 10.86 -6.89 -0.95
N ILE A 262 12.14 -6.64 -0.69
CA ILE A 262 13.16 -6.28 -1.68
C ILE A 262 14.00 -7.52 -1.95
N ARG A 263 13.94 -8.02 -3.20
CA ARG A 263 14.60 -9.24 -3.62
C ARG A 263 15.68 -8.93 -4.66
N ASP A 264 16.87 -9.51 -4.46
CA ASP A 264 17.95 -9.45 -5.44
C ASP A 264 17.88 -10.73 -6.31
N LEU A 265 16.96 -10.73 -7.27
CA LEU A 265 16.83 -11.82 -8.22
C LEU A 265 17.48 -11.39 -9.56
N PRO A 266 18.37 -12.22 -10.16
CA PRO A 266 19.03 -11.90 -11.44
C PRO A 266 18.06 -11.62 -12.59
N ASP A 267 16.82 -12.10 -12.47
CA ASP A 267 15.74 -11.96 -13.45
C ASP A 267 14.58 -11.09 -12.93
N ASP A 268 14.78 -10.37 -11.82
CA ASP A 268 13.75 -9.48 -11.27
C ASP A 268 13.48 -8.33 -12.25
N LYS A 269 12.34 -8.45 -12.94
CA LYS A 269 11.82 -7.46 -13.87
C LYS A 269 10.84 -6.53 -13.19
N SER A 270 11.03 -6.24 -11.90
CA SER A 270 10.22 -5.22 -11.23
C SER A 270 10.18 -3.95 -12.09
N ILE A 271 8.99 -3.39 -12.25
CA ILE A 271 8.78 -2.17 -13.02
C ILE A 271 9.65 -1.04 -12.48
N THR A 272 9.87 -1.02 -11.17
CA THR A 272 10.70 -0.04 -10.48
C THR A 272 12.19 -0.14 -10.83
N ASN A 273 12.65 -1.32 -11.28
CA ASN A 273 14.04 -1.56 -11.67
C ASN A 273 14.32 -1.30 -13.17
N THR A 274 13.27 -0.95 -13.95
CA THR A 274 13.39 -0.70 -15.39
C THR A 274 13.16 0.78 -15.68
N VAL A 275 14.22 1.58 -15.76
CA VAL A 275 14.11 2.98 -16.22
C VAL A 275 13.94 3.00 -17.73
N ASN A 276 12.77 3.43 -18.20
CA ASN A 276 12.53 3.72 -19.62
C ASN A 276 11.77 5.04 -19.78
N VAL A 277 11.80 5.61 -21.01
CA VAL A 277 11.19 6.92 -21.30
C VAL A 277 9.69 6.91 -21.01
N LYS A 278 9.00 5.80 -21.33
CA LYS A 278 7.56 5.69 -21.10
C LYS A 278 7.20 5.78 -19.60
N LEU A 279 8.01 5.18 -18.74
CA LEU A 279 7.80 5.24 -17.29
C LEU A 279 7.92 6.67 -16.76
N LEU A 280 8.86 7.45 -17.31
CA LEU A 280 9.03 8.87 -16.96
C LEU A 280 7.86 9.71 -17.49
N ASP A 281 7.40 9.45 -18.71
CA ASP A 281 6.24 10.15 -19.29
C ASP A 281 4.99 9.88 -18.46
N ASP A 282 4.70 8.62 -18.11
CA ASP A 282 3.56 8.24 -17.27
C ASP A 282 3.65 8.90 -15.88
N LEU A 283 4.83 8.95 -15.28
CA LEU A 283 5.04 9.63 -14.00
C LEU A 283 4.74 11.13 -14.11
N MET A 284 5.21 11.78 -15.18
CA MET A 284 4.90 13.19 -15.43
C MET A 284 3.41 13.43 -15.65
N GLU A 285 2.73 12.56 -16.38
CA GLU A 285 1.28 12.63 -16.58
C GLU A 285 0.52 12.44 -15.26
N SER A 286 0.97 11.53 -14.40
CA SER A 286 0.39 11.33 -13.07
C SER A 286 0.53 12.57 -12.18
N TYR A 287 1.67 13.24 -12.20
CA TYR A 287 1.85 14.51 -11.48
C TYR A 287 0.94 15.63 -12.03
N ILE A 288 0.79 15.73 -13.35
CA ILE A 288 -0.11 16.69 -13.97
C ILE A 288 -1.57 16.39 -13.56
N TYR A 289 -1.93 15.12 -13.54
CA TYR A 289 -3.25 14.68 -13.07
C TYR A 289 -3.47 15.06 -11.60
N CYS A 290 -2.55 14.70 -10.72
CA CYS A 290 -2.61 15.01 -9.29
C CYS A 290 -2.74 16.52 -9.05
N ARG A 291 -1.97 17.34 -9.74
CA ARG A 291 -2.05 18.79 -9.64
C ARG A 291 -3.43 19.33 -10.00
N LYS A 292 -4.11 18.75 -10.99
CA LYS A 292 -5.48 19.13 -11.35
C LYS A 292 -6.47 18.78 -10.25
N GLN A 293 -6.29 17.64 -9.58
CA GLN A 293 -7.15 17.22 -8.47
C GLN A 293 -7.04 18.17 -7.27
N THR A 294 -5.90 18.85 -7.10
CA THR A 294 -5.70 19.80 -5.99
C THR A 294 -6.23 21.21 -6.30
N GLU A 295 -6.75 21.47 -7.50
CA GLU A 295 -7.36 22.77 -7.83
C GLU A 295 -8.55 23.06 -6.91
N GLY A 296 -8.49 24.17 -6.19
CA GLY A 296 -9.53 24.58 -5.24
C GLY A 296 -9.21 24.33 -3.77
N PHE A 297 -8.15 23.55 -3.49
CA PHE A 297 -7.63 23.38 -2.15
C PHE A 297 -6.68 24.52 -1.74
N SER A 298 -6.22 24.51 -0.48
CA SER A 298 -5.24 25.49 0.00
C SER A 298 -3.93 25.44 -0.80
N LYS A 299 -3.11 26.50 -0.68
CA LYS A 299 -1.81 26.54 -1.37
C LYS A 299 -0.83 25.50 -0.85
N GLU A 300 -1.00 25.09 0.38
CA GLU A 300 -0.20 24.05 1.04
C GLU A 300 -0.46 22.68 0.40
N ILE A 301 -1.66 22.45 -0.15
CA ILE A 301 -2.03 21.22 -0.86
C ILE A 301 -1.64 21.28 -2.35
N GLN A 302 -1.72 22.43 -3.00
CA GLN A 302 -1.35 22.63 -4.41
C GLN A 302 0.17 22.55 -4.67
#